data_3a7a4a9c6eb58858bbae300365bc337f
#
_entry.id   3a7a4a9c6eb58858bbae300365bc337f
#
_cell.length_a   1.000
_cell.length_b   1.000
_cell.length_c   1.000
_cell.angle_alpha   90.00
_cell.angle_beta   90.00
_cell.angle_gamma   90.00
#
_symmetry.space_group_name_H-M   'P 1'
#
loop_
_entity.id
_entity.type
_entity.pdbx_description
1 polymer ?
#
loop_
_entity_poly.entity_id
_entity_poly.type
_entity_poly.pdbx_seq_one_letter_code
_entity_poly.pdbx_strand_id
1 'polypeptide(L)'
;MIKLNQKLPEQAGIAVSGGVDSMAALDFVRRKHSVTAYFFDHDTPTSKAGLKVVRHYCDRMGIAVKVGTHTRDKYTKESLEEYWRNQRYAWLNQQPDTIITAHHLDDCVETWIWGCLNGTPRLPKAHIKNIIRPFLSTTKAELYAWCKKHAIAYYEDVTNTDIAFTRNYIRHELMPHALKVNPGLAKVIKKKVL
;
A
#
# COMPACT_ATOMS: atom_id res chain seq x y z
N MET A 1 -7.10 6.22 -15.33
CA MET A 1 -5.71 5.88 -15.78
C MET A 1 -4.76 6.19 -14.64
N ILE A 2 -3.87 5.27 -14.27
CA ILE A 2 -2.88 5.46 -13.21
C ILE A 2 -2.02 6.69 -13.52
N LYS A 3 -1.92 7.59 -12.54
CA LYS A 3 -1.09 8.81 -12.61
C LYS A 3 -0.15 8.84 -11.41
N LEU A 4 1.14 8.99 -11.68
CA LEU A 4 2.15 9.12 -10.63
C LEU A 4 2.33 10.59 -10.26
N ASN A 5 2.60 10.86 -8.97
CA ASN A 5 2.90 12.20 -8.47
C ASN A 5 4.40 12.53 -8.49
N GLN A 6 5.25 11.60 -8.93
CA GLN A 6 6.70 11.80 -9.04
C GLN A 6 7.32 10.83 -10.06
N LYS A 7 8.55 11.12 -10.51
CA LYS A 7 9.33 10.24 -11.36
C LYS A 7 9.81 9.01 -10.56
N LEU A 8 9.95 7.89 -11.25
CA LEU A 8 10.49 6.65 -10.67
C LEU A 8 11.96 6.48 -11.06
N PRO A 9 12.77 5.83 -10.21
CA PRO A 9 14.13 5.42 -10.57
C PRO A 9 14.09 4.31 -11.64
N GLU A 10 15.17 4.13 -12.39
CA GLU A 10 15.29 3.06 -13.40
C GLU A 10 15.19 1.66 -12.78
N GLN A 11 15.77 1.52 -11.59
CA GLN A 11 15.67 0.30 -10.78
C GLN A 11 14.97 0.62 -9.47
N ALA A 12 14.00 -0.19 -9.08
CA ALA A 12 13.23 0.02 -7.86
C ALA A 12 12.83 -1.28 -7.17
N GLY A 13 12.76 -1.22 -5.86
CA GLY A 13 12.05 -2.22 -5.08
C GLY A 13 10.55 -1.90 -5.03
N ILE A 14 9.70 -2.90 -5.12
CA ILE A 14 8.26 -2.74 -4.93
C ILE A 14 7.85 -3.51 -3.69
N ALA A 15 7.33 -2.80 -2.67
CA ALA A 15 6.74 -3.45 -1.50
C ALA A 15 5.39 -4.06 -1.88
N VAL A 16 5.28 -5.38 -1.81
CA VAL A 16 4.11 -6.15 -2.23
C VAL A 16 3.51 -6.92 -1.06
N SER A 17 2.18 -7.02 -1.02
CA SER A 17 1.43 -7.82 -0.05
C SER A 17 0.60 -8.94 -0.71
N GLY A 18 0.56 -8.98 -2.03
CA GLY A 18 -0.36 -9.82 -2.80
C GLY A 18 -1.74 -9.20 -3.02
N GLY A 19 -2.10 -8.14 -2.29
CA GLY A 19 -3.36 -7.42 -2.48
C GLY A 19 -3.36 -6.56 -3.75
N VAL A 20 -4.58 -6.19 -4.19
CA VAL A 20 -4.84 -5.51 -5.47
C VAL A 20 -3.96 -4.29 -5.71
N ASP A 21 -3.79 -3.42 -4.70
CA ASP A 21 -3.06 -2.17 -4.86
C ASP A 21 -1.58 -2.43 -5.13
N SER A 22 -0.98 -3.35 -4.36
CA SER A 22 0.43 -3.72 -4.51
C SER A 22 0.73 -4.49 -5.79
N MET A 23 -0.19 -5.36 -6.23
CA MET A 23 -0.04 -6.11 -7.47
C MET A 23 -0.24 -5.22 -8.70
N ALA A 24 -1.18 -4.27 -8.64
CA ALA A 24 -1.32 -3.24 -9.68
C ALA A 24 -0.06 -2.38 -9.82
N ALA A 25 0.50 -1.92 -8.68
CA ALA A 25 1.72 -1.14 -8.67
C ALA A 25 2.92 -1.91 -9.23
N LEU A 26 3.09 -3.17 -8.85
CA LEU A 26 4.15 -4.06 -9.36
C LEU A 26 4.05 -4.21 -10.89
N ASP A 27 2.88 -4.58 -11.40
CA ASP A 27 2.69 -4.75 -12.86
C ASP A 27 2.85 -3.44 -13.62
N PHE A 28 2.35 -2.32 -13.09
CA PHE A 28 2.47 -1.02 -13.72
C PHE A 28 3.94 -0.58 -13.85
N VAL A 29 4.71 -0.67 -12.76
CA VAL A 29 6.09 -0.19 -12.71
C VAL A 29 7.02 -1.07 -13.56
N ARG A 30 6.91 -2.42 -13.46
CA ARG A 30 7.77 -3.34 -14.19
C ARG A 30 7.73 -3.18 -15.72
N ARG A 31 6.68 -2.58 -16.26
CA ARG A 31 6.54 -2.39 -17.73
C ARG A 31 7.55 -1.42 -18.31
N LYS A 32 8.15 -0.57 -17.48
CA LYS A 32 9.11 0.47 -17.92
C LYS A 32 10.36 0.55 -17.06
N HIS A 33 10.40 -0.17 -15.94
CA HIS A 33 11.49 -0.12 -14.96
C HIS A 33 11.92 -1.52 -14.56
N SER A 34 13.18 -1.69 -14.22
CA SER A 34 13.67 -2.91 -13.57
C SER A 34 13.19 -2.95 -12.13
N VAL A 35 12.61 -4.08 -11.70
CA VAL A 35 11.99 -4.18 -10.38
C VAL A 35 12.41 -5.43 -9.62
N THR A 36 12.50 -5.30 -8.29
CA THR A 36 12.58 -6.39 -7.33
C THR A 36 11.34 -6.32 -6.44
N ALA A 37 10.63 -7.42 -6.25
CA ALA A 37 9.49 -7.50 -5.33
C ALA A 37 9.97 -7.74 -3.89
N TYR A 38 9.50 -6.92 -2.94
CA TYR A 38 9.80 -7.01 -1.53
C TYR A 38 8.54 -7.38 -0.75
N PHE A 39 8.48 -8.61 -0.27
CA PHE A 39 7.36 -9.13 0.51
C PHE A 39 7.76 -9.24 1.98
N PHE A 40 6.93 -8.71 2.89
CA PHE A 40 7.13 -8.90 4.33
C PHE A 40 6.12 -9.92 4.85
N ASP A 41 6.61 -11.08 5.30
CA ASP A 41 5.78 -12.13 5.85
C ASP A 41 5.49 -11.85 7.35
N HIS A 42 4.21 -11.63 7.67
CA HIS A 42 3.73 -11.43 9.03
C HIS A 42 3.46 -12.76 9.77
N ASP A 43 3.81 -13.89 9.16
CA ASP A 43 3.56 -15.24 9.67
C ASP A 43 2.08 -15.52 9.99
N THR A 44 1.21 -14.98 9.16
CA THR A 44 -0.24 -15.22 9.23
C THR A 44 -0.70 -16.06 8.03
N PRO A 45 -1.84 -16.77 8.13
CA PRO A 45 -2.41 -17.48 6.98
C PRO A 45 -2.65 -16.57 5.77
N THR A 46 -3.13 -15.34 6.01
CA THR A 46 -3.37 -14.32 4.97
C THR A 46 -2.07 -13.88 4.31
N SER A 47 -1.01 -13.68 5.09
CA SER A 47 0.33 -13.36 4.58
C SER A 47 0.86 -14.47 3.67
N LYS A 48 0.73 -15.73 4.09
CA LYS A 48 1.17 -16.91 3.30
C LYS A 48 0.39 -17.04 1.99
N ALA A 49 -0.92 -16.75 2.01
CA ALA A 49 -1.74 -16.73 0.80
C ALA A 49 -1.32 -15.60 -0.16
N GLY A 50 -1.09 -14.39 0.35
CA GLY A 50 -0.58 -13.27 -0.42
C GLY A 50 0.79 -13.57 -1.06
N LEU A 51 1.70 -14.20 -0.31
CA LEU A 51 3.03 -14.58 -0.82
C LEU A 51 2.95 -15.57 -2.00
N LYS A 52 2.01 -16.52 -1.96
CA LYS A 52 1.78 -17.45 -3.10
C LYS A 52 1.41 -16.70 -4.38
N VAL A 53 0.52 -15.72 -4.27
CA VAL A 53 0.11 -14.89 -5.43
C VAL A 53 1.30 -14.09 -5.96
N VAL A 54 2.08 -13.46 -5.07
CA VAL A 54 3.27 -12.68 -5.46
C VAL A 54 4.29 -13.57 -6.17
N ARG A 55 4.64 -14.72 -5.59
CA ARG A 55 5.61 -15.65 -6.20
C ARG A 55 5.14 -16.12 -7.57
N HIS A 56 3.90 -16.60 -7.68
CA HIS A 56 3.36 -17.05 -8.96
C HIS A 56 3.43 -15.97 -10.05
N TYR A 57 3.10 -14.72 -9.70
CA TYR A 57 3.20 -13.61 -10.64
C TYR A 57 4.66 -13.29 -11.00
N CYS A 58 5.54 -13.19 -10.00
CA CYS A 58 6.94 -12.84 -10.19
C CYS A 58 7.70 -13.89 -10.99
N ASP A 59 7.47 -15.18 -10.72
CA ASP A 59 8.06 -16.31 -11.47
C ASP A 59 7.72 -16.24 -12.96
N ARG A 60 6.45 -15.96 -13.29
CA ARG A 60 6.01 -15.79 -14.68
C ARG A 60 6.63 -14.58 -15.38
N MET A 61 6.99 -13.55 -14.63
CA MET A 61 7.52 -12.28 -15.16
C MET A 61 9.04 -12.15 -15.02
N GLY A 62 9.73 -13.16 -14.48
CA GLY A 62 11.18 -13.12 -14.26
C GLY A 62 11.60 -12.08 -13.22
N ILE A 63 10.76 -11.79 -12.20
CA ILE A 63 11.02 -10.79 -11.17
C ILE A 63 11.55 -11.46 -9.91
N ALA A 64 12.69 -10.98 -9.39
CA ALA A 64 13.22 -11.45 -8.11
C ALA A 64 12.30 -11.07 -6.94
N VAL A 65 12.12 -12.01 -6.00
CA VAL A 65 11.32 -11.80 -4.78
C VAL A 65 12.23 -11.90 -3.56
N LYS A 66 12.28 -10.84 -2.75
CA LYS A 66 12.92 -10.84 -1.44
C LYS A 66 11.84 -10.90 -0.35
N VAL A 67 12.03 -11.80 0.61
CA VAL A 67 11.07 -12.00 1.71
C VAL A 67 11.72 -11.64 3.02
N GLY A 68 11.08 -10.74 3.78
CA GLY A 68 11.45 -10.39 5.14
C GLY A 68 10.47 -10.94 6.15
N THR A 69 10.91 -11.10 7.38
CA THR A 69 10.10 -11.58 8.51
C THR A 69 10.34 -10.74 9.75
N HIS A 70 9.59 -11.00 10.81
CA HIS A 70 9.78 -10.35 12.09
C HIS A 70 11.17 -10.64 12.68
N THR A 71 11.78 -9.62 13.28
CA THR A 71 13.11 -9.69 13.91
C THR A 71 13.06 -9.59 15.44
N ARG A 72 11.91 -9.32 16.01
CA ARG A 72 11.65 -9.26 17.45
C ARG A 72 10.20 -9.63 17.77
N ASP A 73 9.91 -9.89 19.01
CA ASP A 73 8.55 -10.05 19.51
C ASP A 73 7.82 -8.70 19.67
N LYS A 74 6.50 -8.77 19.72
CA LYS A 74 5.65 -7.60 19.97
C LYS A 74 5.76 -7.13 21.42
N TYR A 75 5.95 -5.82 21.63
CA TYR A 75 5.94 -5.25 22.99
C TYR A 75 4.52 -5.24 23.58
N THR A 76 4.41 -5.33 24.91
CA THR A 76 3.13 -5.44 25.62
C THR A 76 2.14 -4.30 25.31
N LYS A 77 2.64 -3.06 25.17
CA LYS A 77 1.83 -1.86 24.91
C LYS A 77 1.67 -1.53 23.43
N GLU A 78 2.29 -2.26 22.53
CA GLU A 78 2.24 -2.03 21.10
C GLU A 78 1.00 -2.72 20.52
N SER A 79 0.21 -2.03 19.68
CA SER A 79 -0.87 -2.69 18.95
C SER A 79 -0.30 -3.65 17.91
N LEU A 80 -1.07 -4.66 17.49
CA LEU A 80 -0.62 -5.62 16.48
C LEU A 80 -0.34 -4.93 15.13
N GLU A 81 -1.20 -3.98 14.75
CA GLU A 81 -1.04 -3.20 13.52
C GLU A 81 0.24 -2.35 13.54
N GLU A 82 0.50 -1.69 14.67
CA GLU A 82 1.71 -0.90 14.88
C GLU A 82 2.97 -1.76 14.82
N TYR A 83 2.97 -2.90 15.50
CA TYR A 83 4.05 -3.88 15.49
C TYR A 83 4.36 -4.34 14.06
N TRP A 84 3.37 -4.81 13.31
CA TRP A 84 3.54 -5.26 11.93
C TRP A 84 4.06 -4.15 11.03
N ARG A 85 3.52 -2.97 11.18
CA ARG A 85 3.97 -1.79 10.44
C ARG A 85 5.43 -1.47 10.75
N ASN A 86 5.81 -1.39 12.02
CA ASN A 86 7.16 -1.04 12.45
C ASN A 86 8.18 -2.06 11.94
N GLN A 87 7.91 -3.36 12.07
CA GLN A 87 8.78 -4.44 11.61
C GLN A 87 8.96 -4.37 10.08
N ARG A 88 7.87 -4.25 9.33
CA ARG A 88 7.91 -4.12 7.87
C ARG A 88 8.72 -2.91 7.42
N TYR A 89 8.49 -1.74 8.01
CA TYR A 89 9.23 -0.53 7.62
C TYR A 89 10.70 -0.57 8.04
N ALA A 90 11.02 -1.16 9.19
CA ALA A 90 12.40 -1.38 9.61
C ALA A 90 13.16 -2.23 8.58
N TRP A 91 12.57 -3.34 8.14
CA TRP A 91 13.16 -4.20 7.12
C TRP A 91 13.26 -3.52 5.75
N LEU A 92 12.22 -2.84 5.28
CA LEU A 92 12.23 -2.13 4.00
C LEU A 92 13.29 -1.02 3.96
N ASN A 93 13.50 -0.32 5.08
CA ASN A 93 14.51 0.74 5.18
C ASN A 93 15.97 0.24 5.16
N GLN A 94 16.20 -1.06 5.36
CA GLN A 94 17.53 -1.70 5.27
C GLN A 94 17.85 -2.16 3.84
N GLN A 95 16.89 -2.11 2.93
CA GLN A 95 17.12 -2.57 1.56
C GLN A 95 17.90 -1.52 0.76
N PRO A 96 18.77 -1.96 -0.18
CA PRO A 96 19.60 -1.04 -0.96
C PRO A 96 18.80 -0.25 -2.01
N ASP A 97 17.63 -0.76 -2.40
CA ASP A 97 16.81 -0.15 -3.45
C ASP A 97 15.97 1.02 -2.90
N THR A 98 15.59 1.94 -3.78
CA THR A 98 14.46 2.83 -3.52
C THR A 98 13.17 2.00 -3.56
N ILE A 99 12.45 1.97 -2.44
CA ILE A 99 11.26 1.13 -2.28
C ILE A 99 9.99 1.91 -2.62
N ILE A 100 9.24 1.42 -3.58
CA ILE A 100 7.92 1.94 -3.95
C ILE A 100 6.86 1.22 -3.12
N THR A 101 5.95 1.98 -2.52
CA THR A 101 4.74 1.44 -1.87
C THR A 101 3.50 1.91 -2.61
N ALA A 102 2.47 1.07 -2.66
CA ALA A 102 1.22 1.31 -3.39
C ALA A 102 0.20 2.14 -2.59
N HIS A 103 0.64 3.04 -1.69
CA HIS A 103 -0.27 3.97 -1.03
C HIS A 103 -0.92 4.87 -2.09
N HIS A 104 -2.24 5.01 -2.01
CA HIS A 104 -3.04 5.66 -3.03
C HIS A 104 -3.88 6.81 -2.44
N LEU A 105 -4.67 7.48 -3.28
CA LEU A 105 -5.44 8.67 -2.88
C LEU A 105 -6.45 8.38 -1.77
N ASP A 106 -7.10 7.22 -1.80
CA ASP A 106 -8.07 6.83 -0.77
C ASP A 106 -7.39 6.67 0.60
N ASP A 107 -6.14 6.14 0.65
CA ASP A 107 -5.34 6.10 1.88
C ASP A 107 -5.03 7.52 2.41
N CYS A 108 -4.86 8.49 1.50
CA CYS A 108 -4.66 9.89 1.90
C CYS A 108 -5.92 10.46 2.55
N VAL A 109 -7.11 10.17 1.99
CA VAL A 109 -8.39 10.59 2.55
C VAL A 109 -8.62 9.95 3.92
N GLU A 110 -8.41 8.63 4.05
CA GLU A 110 -8.50 7.91 5.32
C GLU A 110 -7.57 8.51 6.39
N THR A 111 -6.31 8.72 6.02
CA THR A 111 -5.30 9.28 6.94
C THR A 111 -5.65 10.71 7.36
N TRP A 112 -6.20 11.50 6.45
CA TRP A 112 -6.62 12.87 6.74
C TRP A 112 -7.83 12.90 7.67
N ILE A 113 -8.87 12.08 7.42
CA ILE A 113 -10.05 11.94 8.29
C ILE A 113 -9.60 11.52 9.69
N TRP A 114 -8.80 10.46 9.80
CA TRP A 114 -8.27 9.99 11.08
C TRP A 114 -7.50 11.07 11.82
N GLY A 115 -6.64 11.81 11.10
CA GLY A 115 -5.88 12.92 11.66
C GLY A 115 -6.77 14.05 12.18
N CYS A 116 -7.83 14.41 11.44
CA CYS A 116 -8.78 15.43 11.88
C CYS A 116 -9.48 15.03 13.20
N LEU A 117 -9.92 13.78 13.30
CA LEU A 117 -10.57 13.25 14.50
C LEU A 117 -9.65 13.24 15.73
N ASN A 118 -8.34 13.15 15.52
CA ASN A 118 -7.32 13.16 16.57
C ASN A 118 -6.63 14.53 16.75
N GLY A 119 -7.18 15.61 16.18
CA GLY A 119 -6.62 16.95 16.30
C GLY A 119 -5.28 17.19 15.58
N THR A 120 -4.83 16.26 14.76
CA THR A 120 -3.55 16.30 14.03
C THR A 120 -3.74 15.97 12.55
N PRO A 121 -4.46 16.81 11.78
CA PRO A 121 -4.70 16.55 10.37
C PRO A 121 -3.38 16.48 9.61
N ARG A 122 -3.13 15.33 8.97
CA ARG A 122 -1.91 15.08 8.22
C ARG A 122 -2.18 14.23 6.99
N LEU A 123 -1.25 14.29 6.05
CA LEU A 123 -1.25 13.43 4.85
C LEU A 123 -0.03 12.52 4.87
N PRO A 124 -0.10 11.36 4.21
CA PRO A 124 1.07 10.53 4.00
C PRO A 124 2.16 11.31 3.26
N LYS A 125 3.38 11.29 3.78
CA LYS A 125 4.54 11.88 3.09
C LYS A 125 4.83 11.08 1.82
N ALA A 126 5.07 11.78 0.71
CA ALA A 126 5.42 11.16 -0.57
C ALA A 126 6.77 10.42 -0.51
N HIS A 127 7.67 10.86 0.38
CA HIS A 127 9.01 10.30 0.54
C HIS A 127 9.39 10.18 2.02
N ILE A 128 9.87 9.01 2.45
CA ILE A 128 10.40 8.75 3.80
C ILE A 128 11.61 7.82 3.66
N LYS A 129 12.82 8.32 3.95
CA LYS A 129 14.09 7.58 3.78
C LYS A 129 14.21 7.04 2.34
N ASN A 130 14.40 5.73 2.17
CA ASN A 130 14.43 5.08 0.86
C ASN A 130 13.04 4.68 0.31
N ILE A 131 11.95 5.04 1.00
CA ILE A 131 10.59 4.67 0.59
C ILE A 131 9.89 5.84 -0.09
N ILE A 132 9.35 5.59 -1.28
CA ILE A 132 8.58 6.55 -2.06
C ILE A 132 7.14 6.07 -2.27
N ARG A 133 6.21 7.01 -2.43
CA ARG A 133 4.77 6.77 -2.63
C ARG A 133 4.27 7.47 -3.89
N PRO A 134 4.55 6.94 -5.08
CA PRO A 134 4.23 7.62 -6.32
C PRO A 134 2.75 7.56 -6.70
N PHE A 135 1.93 6.75 -6.02
CA PHE A 135 0.52 6.54 -6.36
C PHE A 135 -0.45 7.39 -5.53
N LEU A 136 0.02 8.35 -4.71
CA LEU A 136 -0.85 9.17 -3.84
C LEU A 136 -1.89 10.01 -4.62
N SER A 137 -1.72 10.19 -5.91
CA SER A 137 -2.70 10.86 -6.79
C SER A 137 -3.61 9.89 -7.57
N THR A 138 -3.38 8.59 -7.45
CA THR A 138 -4.15 7.50 -8.09
C THR A 138 -5.20 6.97 -7.11
N THR A 139 -6.41 6.74 -7.57
CA THR A 139 -7.49 6.17 -6.75
C THR A 139 -7.37 4.65 -6.66
N LYS A 140 -7.94 4.05 -5.62
CA LYS A 140 -8.06 2.58 -5.50
C LYS A 140 -8.81 1.98 -6.68
N ALA A 141 -9.86 2.64 -7.14
CA ALA A 141 -10.63 2.21 -8.32
C ALA A 141 -9.77 2.15 -9.60
N GLU A 142 -8.80 3.07 -9.77
CA GLU A 142 -7.87 3.02 -10.90
C GLU A 142 -6.89 1.85 -10.82
N LEU A 143 -6.41 1.50 -9.61
CA LEU A 143 -5.56 0.32 -9.38
C LEU A 143 -6.33 -0.97 -9.63
N TYR A 144 -7.56 -1.05 -9.13
CA TYR A 144 -8.44 -2.18 -9.38
C TYR A 144 -8.73 -2.37 -10.88
N ALA A 145 -9.09 -1.28 -11.57
CA ALA A 145 -9.32 -1.29 -13.02
C ALA A 145 -8.07 -1.71 -13.81
N TRP A 146 -6.88 -1.37 -13.32
CA TRP A 146 -5.61 -1.85 -13.90
C TRP A 146 -5.48 -3.37 -13.80
N CYS A 147 -5.67 -3.94 -12.61
CA CYS A 147 -5.61 -5.39 -12.42
C CYS A 147 -6.62 -6.12 -13.32
N LYS A 148 -7.86 -5.63 -13.36
CA LYS A 148 -8.92 -6.18 -14.22
C LYS A 148 -8.53 -6.13 -15.69
N LYS A 149 -8.07 -4.97 -16.19
CA LYS A 149 -7.68 -4.78 -17.59
C LYS A 149 -6.54 -5.71 -18.03
N HIS A 150 -5.59 -5.97 -17.13
CA HIS A 150 -4.39 -6.73 -17.44
C HIS A 150 -4.40 -8.16 -16.90
N ALA A 151 -5.57 -8.63 -16.41
CA ALA A 151 -5.77 -9.96 -15.82
C ALA A 151 -4.70 -10.29 -14.75
N ILE A 152 -4.42 -9.32 -13.87
CA ILE A 152 -3.46 -9.49 -12.77
C ILE A 152 -4.19 -10.13 -11.60
N ALA A 153 -3.77 -11.33 -11.21
CA ALA A 153 -4.27 -11.99 -10.02
C ALA A 153 -3.80 -11.27 -8.74
N TYR A 154 -4.66 -11.20 -7.75
CA TYR A 154 -4.37 -10.67 -6.42
C TYR A 154 -5.16 -11.45 -5.38
N TYR A 155 -4.71 -11.35 -4.14
CA TYR A 155 -5.37 -11.94 -2.97
C TYR A 155 -6.30 -10.90 -2.33
N GLU A 156 -7.55 -11.28 -2.08
CA GLU A 156 -8.49 -10.47 -1.29
C GLU A 156 -8.46 -10.95 0.16
N ASP A 157 -7.87 -10.11 1.03
CA ASP A 157 -7.85 -10.40 2.46
C ASP A 157 -9.23 -10.13 3.06
N VAL A 158 -9.84 -11.19 3.57
CA VAL A 158 -11.19 -11.12 4.21
C VAL A 158 -11.21 -10.19 5.42
N THR A 159 -10.07 -9.94 6.06
CA THR A 159 -9.98 -9.01 7.21
C THR A 159 -10.14 -7.54 6.80
N ASN A 160 -10.07 -7.22 5.51
CA ASN A 160 -10.29 -5.86 5.01
C ASN A 160 -11.73 -5.34 5.23
N THR A 161 -12.67 -6.22 5.51
CA THR A 161 -14.07 -5.87 5.83
C THR A 161 -14.35 -5.80 7.33
N ASP A 162 -13.42 -6.22 8.17
CA ASP A 162 -13.59 -6.21 9.62
C ASP A 162 -13.48 -4.78 10.17
N ILE A 163 -14.64 -4.22 10.56
CA ILE A 163 -14.75 -2.85 11.10
C ILE A 163 -14.21 -2.71 12.54
N ALA A 164 -13.82 -3.80 13.22
CA ALA A 164 -13.11 -3.72 14.50
C ALA A 164 -11.75 -3.01 14.35
N PHE A 165 -11.15 -3.04 13.16
CA PHE A 165 -9.98 -2.24 12.86
C PHE A 165 -10.35 -0.80 12.54
N THR A 166 -9.79 0.16 13.27
CA THR A 166 -10.09 1.60 13.12
C THR A 166 -9.99 2.09 11.67
N ARG A 167 -9.02 1.61 10.91
CA ARG A 167 -8.81 2.01 9.52
C ARG A 167 -9.92 1.48 8.60
N ASN A 168 -10.38 0.26 8.82
CA ASN A 168 -11.51 -0.30 8.10
C ASN A 168 -12.82 0.43 8.46
N TYR A 169 -13.01 0.76 9.74
CA TYR A 169 -14.15 1.57 10.19
C TYR A 169 -14.19 2.92 9.48
N ILE A 170 -13.06 3.63 9.40
CA ILE A 170 -12.99 4.90 8.65
C ILE A 170 -13.34 4.68 7.19
N ARG A 171 -12.82 3.64 6.55
CA ARG A 171 -13.04 3.33 5.13
C ARG A 171 -14.49 2.98 4.82
N HIS A 172 -15.10 2.13 5.62
CA HIS A 172 -16.42 1.55 5.32
C HIS A 172 -17.56 2.37 5.90
N GLU A 173 -17.36 3.05 7.03
CA GLU A 173 -18.40 3.80 7.72
C GLU A 173 -18.25 5.32 7.57
N LEU A 174 -17.12 5.90 7.97
CA LEU A 174 -16.95 7.35 8.02
C LEU A 174 -16.74 8.00 6.64
N MET A 175 -15.91 7.39 5.81
CA MET A 175 -15.55 7.97 4.50
C MET A 175 -16.77 8.11 3.57
N PRO A 176 -17.72 7.16 3.48
CA PRO A 176 -18.95 7.33 2.71
C PRO A 176 -19.79 8.53 3.19
N HIS A 177 -19.88 8.75 4.51
CA HIS A 177 -20.59 9.91 5.07
C HIS A 177 -19.86 11.22 4.79
N ALA A 178 -18.54 11.26 4.95
CA ALA A 178 -17.73 12.44 4.62
C ALA A 178 -17.85 12.83 3.14
N LEU A 179 -17.93 11.84 2.23
CA LEU A 179 -18.12 12.06 0.80
C LEU A 179 -19.54 12.52 0.45
N LYS A 180 -20.57 12.20 1.24
CA LYS A 180 -21.90 12.78 1.10
C LYS A 180 -21.91 14.26 1.47
N VAL A 181 -21.18 14.66 2.51
CA VAL A 181 -21.02 16.06 2.92
C VAL A 181 -20.20 16.84 1.90
N ASN A 182 -19.10 16.26 1.44
CA ASN A 182 -18.24 16.87 0.41
C ASN A 182 -17.84 15.85 -0.66
N PRO A 183 -18.61 15.71 -1.75
CA PRO A 183 -18.26 14.82 -2.87
C PRO A 183 -16.91 15.15 -3.51
N GLY A 184 -16.42 16.40 -3.32
CA GLY A 184 -15.12 16.86 -3.80
C GLY A 184 -13.94 16.56 -2.88
N LEU A 185 -14.14 15.92 -1.72
CA LEU A 185 -13.10 15.70 -0.70
C LEU A 185 -11.82 15.06 -1.28
N ALA A 186 -11.96 14.02 -2.08
CA ALA A 186 -10.82 13.37 -2.72
C ALA A 186 -10.05 14.33 -3.66
N LYS A 187 -10.75 15.22 -4.37
CA LYS A 187 -10.11 16.25 -5.22
C LYS A 187 -9.35 17.29 -4.39
N VAL A 188 -9.90 17.67 -3.23
CA VAL A 188 -9.23 18.59 -2.29
C VAL A 188 -7.96 17.98 -1.76
N ILE A 189 -8.02 16.72 -1.30
CA ILE A 189 -6.85 15.99 -0.79
C ILE A 189 -5.81 15.79 -1.90
N LYS A 190 -6.24 15.42 -3.11
CA LYS A 190 -5.33 15.24 -4.26
C LYS A 190 -4.49 16.48 -4.55
N LYS A 191 -5.06 17.70 -4.46
CA LYS A 191 -4.31 18.95 -4.64
C LYS A 191 -3.24 19.20 -3.58
N LYS A 192 -3.34 18.54 -2.44
CA LYS A 192 -2.39 18.68 -1.32
C LYS A 192 -1.25 17.66 -1.36
N VAL A 193 -1.36 16.60 -2.16
CA VAL A 193 -0.35 15.54 -2.31
C VAL A 193 0.42 15.63 -3.63
N LEU A 194 0.01 16.54 -4.52
CA LEU A 194 0.71 16.91 -5.75
C LEU A 194 1.65 18.08 -5.50
#